data_20080f7fc9f7597d0a14b2fca5b41519
#
_entry.id   20080f7fc9f7597d0a14b2fca5b41519
#
_cell.length_a   1.000
_cell.length_b   1.000
_cell.length_c   1.000
_cell.angle_alpha   90.00
_cell.angle_beta   90.00
_cell.angle_gamma   90.00
#
_symmetry.space_group_name_H-M   'P 1'
#
loop_
_entity.id
_entity.type
_entity.pdbx_description
1 polymer ?
#
loop_
_entity_poly.entity_id
_entity_poly.type
_entity_poly.pdbx_seq_one_letter_code
_entity_poly.pdbx_strand_id
1 'polypeptide(L)'
;LYGGRIQIVGDDIFVTDPKLIARGIKEKTANAALIKLNQIGTVTETIYAIELCRKAGWGYVISHRSGETEDTFIADFAVAMGGGQLKTGSLCRSERICKYNRLLEIEAELGRAAVFHNPLA
;
A
#
# COMPACT_ATOMS: atom_id res chain seq x y z
N LEU A 1 -23.43 1.10 2.61
CA LEU A 1 -24.13 -0.19 2.66
C LEU A 1 -23.16 -1.38 2.79
N TYR A 2 -21.98 -1.37 2.15
CA TYR A 2 -21.08 -2.51 2.10
C TYR A 2 -19.77 -2.35 2.87
N GLY A 3 -19.43 -1.16 3.35
CA GLY A 3 -18.14 -0.85 3.99
C GLY A 3 -17.77 -1.67 5.23
N GLY A 4 -18.77 -2.32 5.88
CA GLY A 4 -18.51 -3.27 6.97
C GLY A 4 -18.36 -4.74 6.52
N ARG A 5 -18.45 -5.01 5.21
CA ARG A 5 -18.42 -6.37 4.66
C ARG A 5 -17.34 -6.60 3.62
N ILE A 6 -16.86 -5.53 2.98
CA ILE A 6 -15.84 -5.55 1.93
C ILE A 6 -14.89 -4.38 2.10
N GLN A 7 -13.66 -4.53 1.61
CA GLN A 7 -12.72 -3.42 1.48
C GLN A 7 -13.06 -2.62 0.20
N ILE A 8 -13.25 -1.32 0.37
CA ILE A 8 -13.50 -0.36 -0.70
C ILE A 8 -12.27 0.53 -0.81
N VAL A 9 -11.46 0.31 -1.84
CA VAL A 9 -10.17 0.99 -2.02
C VAL A 9 -10.35 2.19 -2.96
N GLY A 10 -10.09 3.40 -2.45
CA GLY A 10 -10.06 4.61 -3.26
C GLY A 10 -8.70 4.79 -3.95
N ASP A 11 -8.70 4.92 -5.27
CA ASP A 11 -7.52 5.14 -6.11
C ASP A 11 -7.50 6.59 -6.64
N ASP A 12 -8.05 6.83 -7.81
CA ASP A 12 -7.98 8.14 -8.49
C ASP A 12 -8.75 9.25 -7.77
N ILE A 13 -9.67 8.91 -6.88
CA ILE A 13 -10.37 9.89 -6.04
C ILE A 13 -9.48 10.46 -4.93
N PHE A 14 -8.39 9.79 -4.59
CA PHE A 14 -7.46 10.20 -3.53
C PHE A 14 -6.07 10.58 -4.05
N VAL A 15 -5.60 9.98 -5.12
CA VAL A 15 -4.27 10.19 -5.75
C VAL A 15 -3.13 10.26 -4.72
N THR A 16 -3.22 9.50 -3.65
CA THR A 16 -2.27 9.51 -2.51
C THR A 16 -2.16 10.89 -1.82
N ASP A 17 -3.09 11.82 -2.09
CA ASP A 17 -3.09 13.15 -1.48
C ASP A 17 -3.70 13.09 -0.07
N PRO A 18 -2.93 13.47 0.99
CA PRO A 18 -3.42 13.48 2.37
C PRO A 18 -4.70 14.31 2.58
N LYS A 19 -4.87 15.40 1.83
CA LYS A 19 -6.06 16.25 1.94
C LYS A 19 -7.30 15.55 1.41
N LEU A 20 -7.16 14.88 0.26
CA LEU A 20 -8.26 14.12 -0.34
C LEU A 20 -8.60 12.86 0.50
N ILE A 21 -7.59 12.18 1.03
CA ILE A 21 -7.78 11.06 1.96
C ILE A 21 -8.51 11.54 3.23
N ALA A 22 -8.08 12.64 3.85
CA ALA A 22 -8.74 13.19 5.04
C ALA A 22 -10.21 13.56 4.76
N ARG A 23 -10.49 14.12 3.57
CA ARG A 23 -11.85 14.39 3.13
C ARG A 23 -12.65 13.10 2.98
N GLY A 24 -12.07 12.09 2.31
CA GLY A 24 -12.70 10.77 2.13
C GLY A 24 -13.04 10.09 3.46
N ILE A 25 -12.15 10.18 4.44
CA ILE A 25 -12.38 9.67 5.80
C ILE A 25 -13.59 10.39 6.44
N LYS A 26 -13.61 11.72 6.36
CA LYS A 26 -14.71 12.53 6.91
C LYS A 26 -16.06 12.20 6.25
N GLU A 27 -16.06 12.04 4.93
CA GLU A 27 -17.26 11.76 4.13
C GLU A 27 -17.61 10.27 4.08
N LYS A 28 -16.76 9.38 4.61
CA LYS A 28 -16.92 7.91 4.59
C LYS A 28 -17.11 7.36 3.18
N THR A 29 -16.33 7.85 2.21
CA THR A 29 -16.46 7.49 0.79
C THR A 29 -15.83 6.14 0.45
N ALA A 30 -14.89 5.66 1.29
CA ALA A 30 -14.18 4.39 1.16
C ALA A 30 -13.84 3.87 2.57
N ASN A 31 -13.07 2.78 2.66
CA ASN A 31 -12.47 2.29 3.91
C ASN A 31 -11.02 1.84 3.73
N ALA A 32 -10.44 2.14 2.56
CA ALA A 32 -9.03 1.92 2.27
C ALA A 32 -8.56 2.90 1.18
N ALA A 33 -7.25 3.11 1.09
CA ALA A 33 -6.62 3.93 0.06
C ALA A 33 -5.56 3.13 -0.72
N LEU A 34 -5.49 3.35 -2.02
CA LEU A 34 -4.38 2.88 -2.85
C LEU A 34 -3.26 3.92 -2.80
N ILE A 35 -2.08 3.48 -2.41
CA ILE A 35 -0.92 4.34 -2.16
C ILE A 35 0.09 4.16 -3.29
N LYS A 36 0.38 5.24 -3.99
CA LYS A 36 1.35 5.31 -5.09
C LYS A 36 2.32 6.45 -4.81
N LEU A 37 3.56 6.14 -4.44
CA LEU A 37 4.55 7.13 -4.01
C LEU A 37 4.72 8.30 -4.99
N ASN A 38 4.72 8.00 -6.29
CA ASN A 38 4.94 9.02 -7.31
C ASN A 38 3.69 9.86 -7.67
N GLN A 39 2.54 9.63 -7.06
CA GLN A 39 1.38 10.53 -7.17
C GLN A 39 1.56 11.75 -6.29
N ILE A 40 1.96 11.58 -5.04
CA ILE A 40 2.26 12.69 -4.13
C ILE A 40 3.70 13.18 -4.28
N GLY A 41 4.65 12.28 -4.55
CA GLY A 41 5.98 12.62 -5.02
C GLY A 41 7.11 12.50 -4.00
N THR A 42 6.82 12.44 -2.70
CA THR A 42 7.83 12.22 -1.65
C THR A 42 7.47 11.06 -0.73
N VAL A 43 8.48 10.40 -0.19
CA VAL A 43 8.29 9.33 0.81
C VAL A 43 7.63 9.88 2.07
N THR A 44 8.04 11.06 2.52
CA THR A 44 7.49 11.70 3.73
C THR A 44 6.00 11.96 3.61
N GLU A 45 5.54 12.54 2.51
CA GLU A 45 4.12 12.79 2.29
C GLU A 45 3.33 11.49 2.11
N THR A 46 3.95 10.48 1.49
CA THR A 46 3.34 9.14 1.38
C THR A 46 3.14 8.50 2.76
N ILE A 47 4.15 8.58 3.64
CA ILE A 47 4.02 8.11 5.03
C ILE A 47 2.89 8.86 5.75
N TYR A 48 2.81 10.18 5.56
CA TYR A 48 1.75 10.98 6.17
C TYR A 48 0.35 10.54 5.69
N ALA A 49 0.19 10.26 4.40
CA ALA A 49 -1.07 9.72 3.85
C ALA A 49 -1.44 8.37 4.49
N ILE A 50 -0.46 7.48 4.67
CA ILE A 50 -0.65 6.18 5.33
C ILE A 50 -1.04 6.36 6.81
N GLU A 51 -0.39 7.27 7.52
CA GLU A 51 -0.70 7.55 8.93
C GLU A 51 -2.12 8.09 9.11
N LEU A 52 -2.66 8.86 8.16
CA LEU A 52 -4.06 9.26 8.16
C LEU A 52 -5.00 8.05 8.05
N CYS A 53 -4.69 7.11 7.15
CA CYS A 53 -5.45 5.87 7.02
C CYS A 53 -5.42 5.07 8.33
N ARG A 54 -4.23 4.85 8.90
CA ARG A 54 -4.07 4.13 10.18
C ARG A 54 -4.89 4.74 11.31
N LYS A 55 -4.81 6.05 11.50
CA LYS A 55 -5.56 6.78 12.55
C LYS A 55 -7.07 6.66 12.37
N ALA A 56 -7.53 6.51 11.15
CA ALA A 56 -8.95 6.34 10.82
C ALA A 56 -9.43 4.88 10.84
N GLY A 57 -8.54 3.91 11.07
CA GLY A 57 -8.86 2.49 10.93
C GLY A 57 -9.09 2.05 9.49
N TRP A 58 -8.57 2.81 8.51
CA TRP A 58 -8.63 2.47 7.09
C TRP A 58 -7.49 1.55 6.68
N GLY A 59 -7.78 0.63 5.76
CA GLY A 59 -6.75 -0.13 5.06
C GLY A 59 -5.95 0.75 4.09
N TYR A 60 -4.77 0.28 3.71
CA TYR A 60 -3.98 0.89 2.64
C TYR A 60 -3.23 -0.18 1.87
N VAL A 61 -3.13 -0.01 0.57
CA VAL A 61 -2.48 -0.93 -0.36
C VAL A 61 -1.33 -0.19 -1.03
N ILE A 62 -0.10 -0.62 -0.82
CA ILE A 62 1.06 -0.08 -1.54
C ILE A 62 1.01 -0.57 -2.97
N SER A 63 1.14 0.32 -3.95
CA SER A 63 0.90 -0.01 -5.34
C SER A 63 2.03 0.41 -6.27
N HIS A 64 2.29 -0.46 -7.23
CA HIS A 64 3.06 -0.15 -8.43
C HIS A 64 2.30 0.80 -9.37
N ARG A 65 2.92 1.14 -10.49
CA ARG A 65 2.32 1.84 -11.62
C ARG A 65 2.27 0.92 -12.86
N SER A 66 1.53 1.36 -13.90
CA SER A 66 1.49 0.66 -15.20
C SER A 66 2.86 0.60 -15.88
N GLY A 67 3.63 1.67 -15.81
CA GLY A 67 5.05 1.71 -16.18
C GLY A 67 5.92 1.50 -14.94
N GLU A 68 6.77 0.48 -14.98
CA GLU A 68 7.66 0.09 -13.89
C GLU A 68 9.07 -0.22 -14.38
N THR A 69 10.01 -0.21 -13.45
CA THR A 69 11.38 -0.68 -13.60
C THR A 69 11.65 -1.84 -12.65
N GLU A 70 12.85 -2.41 -12.69
CA GLU A 70 13.27 -3.46 -11.75
C GLU A 70 13.67 -2.92 -10.36
N ASP A 71 13.42 -1.63 -10.06
CA ASP A 71 13.56 -1.09 -8.72
C ASP A 71 12.62 -1.78 -7.72
N THR A 72 13.13 -2.15 -6.55
CA THR A 72 12.41 -2.95 -5.55
C THR A 72 11.91 -2.14 -4.35
N PHE A 73 12.13 -0.83 -4.32
CA PHE A 73 11.83 0.03 -3.17
C PHE A 73 10.44 -0.17 -2.59
N ILE A 74 9.42 -0.36 -3.44
CA ILE A 74 8.04 -0.52 -2.95
C ILE A 74 7.83 -1.81 -2.14
N ALA A 75 8.65 -2.85 -2.34
CA ALA A 75 8.59 -4.06 -1.53
C ALA A 75 9.10 -3.79 -0.11
N ASP A 76 10.28 -3.18 0.03
CA ASP A 76 10.82 -2.74 1.32
C ASP A 76 9.88 -1.77 2.02
N PHE A 77 9.34 -0.80 1.27
CA PHE A 77 8.38 0.18 1.79
C PHE A 77 7.08 -0.46 2.30
N ALA A 78 6.54 -1.45 1.57
CA ALA A 78 5.33 -2.16 1.97
C ALA A 78 5.53 -2.91 3.29
N VAL A 79 6.67 -3.60 3.45
CA VAL A 79 7.02 -4.29 4.70
C VAL A 79 7.23 -3.28 5.83
N ALA A 80 8.01 -2.22 5.60
CA ALA A 80 8.26 -1.17 6.59
C ALA A 80 6.97 -0.50 7.07
N MET A 81 6.02 -0.28 6.19
CA MET A 81 4.73 0.30 6.54
C MET A 81 3.74 -0.69 7.17
N GLY A 82 3.95 -2.01 7.05
CA GLY A 82 3.17 -3.03 7.77
C GLY A 82 1.68 -3.10 7.44
N GLY A 83 1.26 -2.65 6.25
CA GLY A 83 -0.16 -2.65 5.84
C GLY A 83 -0.69 -4.00 5.37
N GLY A 84 0.19 -4.97 5.18
CA GLY A 84 -0.17 -6.33 4.77
C GLY A 84 -0.65 -6.47 3.33
N GLN A 85 -0.70 -5.38 2.55
CA GLN A 85 -1.21 -5.39 1.17
C GLN A 85 -0.24 -4.71 0.21
N LEU A 86 0.11 -5.43 -0.85
CA LEU A 86 0.92 -4.92 -1.96
C LEU A 86 0.27 -5.30 -3.29
N LYS A 87 0.05 -4.31 -4.15
CA LYS A 87 -0.39 -4.50 -5.54
C LYS A 87 0.80 -4.24 -6.46
N THR A 88 1.42 -5.30 -7.00
CA THR A 88 2.65 -5.17 -7.80
C THR A 88 2.69 -6.07 -9.04
N GLY A 89 1.55 -6.38 -9.61
CA GLY A 89 1.43 -7.20 -10.81
C GLY A 89 1.39 -8.70 -10.50
N SER A 90 1.74 -9.51 -11.47
CA SER A 90 1.69 -10.97 -11.40
C SER A 90 3.10 -11.58 -11.46
N LEU A 91 3.17 -12.89 -11.48
CA LEU A 91 4.40 -13.68 -11.53
C LEU A 91 5.01 -13.75 -12.95
N CYS A 92 4.90 -12.67 -13.70
CA CYS A 92 5.51 -12.50 -15.02
C CYS A 92 5.99 -11.06 -15.18
N ARG A 93 6.93 -10.84 -16.12
CA ARG A 93 7.63 -9.58 -16.37
C ARG A 93 8.58 -9.22 -15.21
N SER A 94 9.86 -9.07 -15.54
CA SER A 94 10.94 -8.90 -14.54
C SER A 94 10.72 -7.72 -13.61
N GLU A 95 10.19 -6.61 -14.12
CA GLU A 95 9.86 -5.42 -13.33
C GLU A 95 8.75 -5.65 -12.29
N ARG A 96 8.05 -6.78 -12.34
CA ARG A 96 7.09 -7.22 -11.32
C ARG A 96 7.68 -8.29 -10.40
N ILE A 97 8.32 -9.28 -11.01
CA ILE A 97 8.90 -10.42 -10.28
C ILE A 97 9.96 -9.96 -9.28
N CYS A 98 10.77 -8.95 -9.62
CA CYS A 98 11.80 -8.42 -8.70
C CYS A 98 11.23 -7.98 -7.35
N LYS A 99 10.01 -7.44 -7.30
CA LYS A 99 9.35 -7.06 -6.04
C LYS A 99 8.99 -8.27 -5.19
N TYR A 100 8.51 -9.35 -5.82
CA TYR A 100 8.21 -10.61 -5.11
C TYR A 100 9.50 -11.28 -4.61
N ASN A 101 10.55 -11.31 -5.43
CA ASN A 101 11.85 -11.83 -5.01
C ASN A 101 12.40 -11.03 -3.83
N ARG A 102 12.26 -9.69 -3.85
CA ARG A 102 12.69 -8.84 -2.73
C ARG A 102 11.93 -9.14 -1.44
N LEU A 103 10.62 -9.42 -1.51
CA LEU A 103 9.86 -9.86 -0.33
C LEU A 103 10.39 -11.16 0.28
N LEU A 104 10.78 -12.14 -0.56
CA LEU A 104 11.40 -13.39 -0.10
C LEU A 104 12.76 -13.13 0.58
N GLU A 105 13.56 -12.22 0.03
CA GLU A 105 14.83 -11.80 0.64
C GLU A 105 14.60 -11.15 2.00
N ILE A 106 13.64 -10.21 2.11
CA ILE A 106 13.28 -9.55 3.37
C ILE A 106 12.82 -10.58 4.41
N GLU A 107 11.98 -11.54 4.00
CA GLU A 107 11.56 -12.63 4.90
C GLU A 107 12.75 -13.42 5.42
N ALA A 108 13.69 -13.77 4.55
CA ALA A 108 14.92 -14.47 4.92
C ALA A 108 15.81 -13.63 5.86
N GLU A 109 15.93 -12.32 5.61
CA GLU A 109 16.67 -11.38 6.46
C GLU A 109 16.06 -11.26 7.86
N LEU A 110 14.74 -11.18 7.94
CA LEU A 110 14.00 -11.09 9.21
C LEU A 110 13.97 -12.42 9.98
N GLY A 111 14.04 -13.54 9.29
CA GLY A 111 14.02 -14.87 9.89
C GLY A 111 12.81 -15.06 10.80
N ARG A 112 13.05 -15.37 12.08
CA ARG A 112 11.97 -15.60 13.07
C ARG A 112 11.18 -14.33 13.44
N ALA A 113 11.66 -13.16 13.09
CA ALA A 113 10.95 -11.89 13.30
C ALA A 113 9.96 -11.58 12.15
N ALA A 114 10.01 -12.34 11.07
CA ALA A 114 9.05 -12.20 9.97
C ALA A 114 7.65 -12.63 10.45
N VAL A 115 6.71 -11.69 10.40
CA VAL A 115 5.31 -11.93 10.78
C VAL A 115 4.41 -11.43 9.65
N PHE A 116 3.50 -12.28 9.19
CA PHE A 116 2.44 -11.87 8.29
C PHE A 116 1.13 -11.72 9.07
N HIS A 117 0.53 -10.56 8.95
CA HIS A 117 -0.81 -10.28 9.47
C HIS A 117 -1.77 -10.05 8.31
N ASN A 118 -2.84 -10.87 8.22
CA ASN A 118 -3.85 -10.67 7.19
C ASN A 118 -4.73 -9.45 7.55
N PRO A 119 -4.68 -8.36 6.79
CA PRO A 119 -5.45 -7.15 7.09
C PRO A 119 -6.95 -7.29 6.78
N LEU A 120 -7.37 -8.42 6.20
CA LEU A 120 -8.75 -8.72 5.82
C LEU A 120 -9.39 -9.82 6.69
N ALA A 121 -8.66 -10.33 7.70
CA ALA A 121 -9.14 -11.35 8.61
C ALA A 121 -9.89 -10.75 9.81
#